data_125d604629b5cc57ca2d8e9d754067ed
#
_entry.id   125d604629b5cc57ca2d8e9d754067ed
#
_cell.length_a   1.000
_cell.length_b   1.000
_cell.length_c   1.000
_cell.angle_alpha   90.00
_cell.angle_beta   90.00
_cell.angle_gamma   90.00
#
_symmetry.space_group_name_H-M   'P 1'
#
loop_
_entity.id
_entity.type
_entity.pdbx_description
1 polymer ?
#
loop_
_entity_poly.entity_id
_entity_poly.type
_entity_poly.pdbx_seq_one_letter_code
_entity_poly.pdbx_strand_id
1 'polypeptide(L)'
;MSVSVKNISKIYDTQKALDNVSFEIKTGEIVGLLGPNGAGKSTLMKIITCYKHPTSGSCSVCGHDVLEDPIAVKKCIGYLPENNPLYTDMYVRESLDWVASVYKMDNRKQRVERMIEITGLGREQHKKISALSKGYRQRVGLAHALIHEPKVLVLDEPTSGLDPNQLLEIRQLIRDMAETSTVLLSTHIMQEVEAMCQRVIIIDRGRIKADDTLANLKRRAPHQDAHTNSLEEIFHQLTQ
;
A
#
# COMPACT_ATOMS: atom_id res chain seq x y z
N MET A 1 17.05 4.67 2.90
CA MET A 1 15.74 5.32 2.76
C MET A 1 15.02 4.68 1.59
N SER A 2 13.79 4.21 1.81
CA SER A 2 13.04 3.50 0.77
C SER A 2 12.13 4.42 -0.04
N VAL A 3 11.48 5.40 0.59
CA VAL A 3 10.62 6.37 -0.08
C VAL A 3 10.91 7.77 0.47
N SER A 4 11.07 8.76 -0.41
CA SER A 4 11.21 10.18 -0.04
C SER A 4 10.24 11.01 -0.89
N VAL A 5 9.37 11.75 -0.23
CA VAL A 5 8.37 12.65 -0.82
C VAL A 5 8.66 14.04 -0.33
N LYS A 6 8.90 15.01 -1.24
CA LYS A 6 9.29 16.38 -0.91
C LYS A 6 8.41 17.39 -1.62
N ASN A 7 7.61 18.11 -0.85
CA ASN A 7 6.76 19.23 -1.28
C ASN A 7 5.83 18.86 -2.46
N ILE A 8 5.35 17.60 -2.49
CA ILE A 8 4.47 17.12 -3.56
C ILE A 8 3.14 17.84 -3.51
N SER A 9 2.79 18.47 -4.62
CA SER A 9 1.46 19.00 -4.88
C SER A 9 0.88 18.38 -6.15
N LYS A 10 -0.43 18.14 -6.16
CA LYS A 10 -1.18 17.65 -7.32
C LYS A 10 -2.47 18.42 -7.49
N ILE A 11 -2.63 19.04 -8.65
CA ILE A 11 -3.80 19.83 -9.01
C ILE A 11 -4.47 19.14 -10.21
N TYR A 12 -5.76 18.93 -10.14
CA TYR A 12 -6.62 18.49 -11.24
C TYR A 12 -7.56 19.65 -11.55
N ASP A 13 -7.40 20.25 -12.72
CA ASP A 13 -8.11 21.47 -13.12
C ASP A 13 -8.00 22.57 -12.02
N THR A 14 -9.05 22.73 -11.23
CA THR A 14 -9.09 23.69 -10.09
C THR A 14 -8.95 23.02 -8.72
N GLN A 15 -9.06 21.70 -8.65
CA GLN A 15 -9.04 20.96 -7.40
C GLN A 15 -7.62 20.56 -7.00
N LYS A 16 -7.16 21.02 -5.83
CA LYS A 16 -5.89 20.61 -5.26
C LYS A 16 -6.07 19.31 -4.48
N ALA A 17 -5.68 18.18 -5.09
CA ALA A 17 -5.77 16.85 -4.49
C ALA A 17 -4.63 16.58 -3.49
N LEU A 18 -3.44 17.17 -3.69
CA LEU A 18 -2.32 17.17 -2.76
C LEU A 18 -1.75 18.58 -2.66
N ASP A 19 -1.38 19.01 -1.47
CA ASP A 19 -0.88 20.33 -1.16
C ASP A 19 0.35 20.28 -0.26
N ASN A 20 1.53 20.39 -0.87
CA ASN A 20 2.82 20.47 -0.21
C ASN A 20 3.09 19.30 0.76
N VAL A 21 2.85 18.06 0.30
CA VAL A 21 3.04 16.83 1.07
C VAL A 21 4.52 16.46 1.11
N SER A 22 5.06 16.26 2.33
CA SER A 22 6.46 15.84 2.54
C SER A 22 6.55 14.81 3.66
N PHE A 23 7.22 13.69 3.40
CA PHE A 23 7.58 12.66 4.38
C PHE A 23 8.66 11.73 3.82
N GLU A 24 9.23 10.93 4.69
CA GLU A 24 10.24 9.93 4.34
C GLU A 24 9.91 8.61 5.01
N ILE A 25 10.12 7.47 4.33
CA ILE A 25 9.94 6.13 4.88
C ILE A 25 11.31 5.44 4.88
N LYS A 26 11.72 4.97 6.05
CA LYS A 26 12.97 4.21 6.21
C LYS A 26 12.77 2.77 5.75
N THR A 27 13.88 2.11 5.45
CA THR A 27 13.88 0.69 5.06
C THR A 27 13.37 -0.18 6.22
N GLY A 28 12.44 -1.10 5.92
CA GLY A 28 11.87 -2.02 6.91
C GLY A 28 10.73 -1.45 7.76
N GLU A 29 10.28 -0.21 7.50
CA GLU A 29 9.11 0.34 8.20
C GLU A 29 7.80 -0.15 7.58
N ILE A 30 6.78 -0.38 8.42
CA ILE A 30 5.36 -0.48 8.02
C ILE A 30 4.69 0.83 8.38
N VAL A 31 4.33 1.60 7.36
CA VAL A 31 3.71 2.93 7.53
C VAL A 31 2.27 2.91 7.02
N GLY A 32 1.34 3.32 7.87
CA GLY A 32 -0.05 3.52 7.51
C GLY A 32 -0.30 4.94 7.00
N LEU A 33 -0.90 5.09 5.83
CA LEU A 33 -1.43 6.36 5.32
C LEU A 33 -2.92 6.41 5.62
N LEU A 34 -3.29 7.06 6.71
CA LEU A 34 -4.66 7.13 7.24
C LEU A 34 -5.33 8.44 6.79
N GLY A 35 -6.57 8.38 6.35
CA GLY A 35 -7.33 9.57 5.98
C GLY A 35 -8.72 9.23 5.44
N PRO A 36 -9.66 10.19 5.45
CA PRO A 36 -10.99 9.98 4.89
C PRO A 36 -10.95 9.75 3.37
N ASN A 37 -12.07 9.31 2.81
CA ASN A 37 -12.22 9.22 1.36
C ASN A 37 -12.06 10.61 0.73
N GLY A 38 -11.31 10.69 -0.38
CA GLY A 38 -10.98 11.96 -1.02
C GLY A 38 -9.84 12.77 -0.38
N ALA A 39 -9.20 12.29 0.71
CA ALA A 39 -8.09 12.98 1.36
C ALA A 39 -6.81 13.10 0.52
N GLY A 40 -6.70 12.36 -0.59
CA GLY A 40 -5.52 12.36 -1.47
C GLY A 40 -4.65 11.11 -1.41
N LYS A 41 -5.01 10.08 -0.58
CA LYS A 41 -4.23 8.84 -0.39
C LYS A 41 -3.87 8.15 -1.71
N SER A 42 -4.87 7.75 -2.49
CA SER A 42 -4.66 7.05 -3.77
C SER A 42 -3.96 7.93 -4.81
N THR A 43 -4.14 9.27 -4.77
CA THR A 43 -3.39 10.19 -5.62
C THR A 43 -1.91 10.16 -5.30
N LEU A 44 -1.56 10.21 -4.01
CA LEU A 44 -0.18 10.14 -3.54
C LEU A 44 0.46 8.80 -3.91
N MET A 45 -0.24 7.68 -3.67
CA MET A 45 0.25 6.35 -4.05
C MET A 45 0.48 6.22 -5.56
N LYS A 46 -0.42 6.76 -6.38
CA LYS A 46 -0.25 6.79 -7.86
C LYS A 46 0.95 7.62 -8.31
N ILE A 47 1.36 8.65 -7.55
CA ILE A 47 2.60 9.40 -7.83
C ILE A 47 3.81 8.57 -7.44
N ILE A 48 3.85 8.00 -6.24
CA ILE A 48 4.95 7.15 -5.76
C ILE A 48 5.21 5.96 -6.72
N THR A 49 4.13 5.39 -7.28
CA THR A 49 4.19 4.23 -8.20
C THR A 49 4.32 4.61 -9.68
N CYS A 50 4.61 5.87 -10.01
CA CYS A 50 4.78 6.38 -11.37
C CYS A 50 3.53 6.22 -12.29
N TYR A 51 2.32 6.16 -11.72
CA TYR A 51 1.05 6.18 -12.49
C TYR A 51 0.59 7.60 -12.81
N LYS A 52 0.97 8.57 -11.98
CA LYS A 52 0.63 9.98 -12.13
C LYS A 52 1.86 10.83 -11.85
N HIS A 53 1.99 11.93 -12.58
CA HIS A 53 3.03 12.92 -12.32
C HIS A 53 2.52 13.92 -11.27
N PRO A 54 3.36 14.40 -10.36
CA PRO A 54 3.03 15.53 -9.50
C PRO A 54 2.91 16.81 -10.35
N THR A 55 2.23 17.82 -9.83
CA THR A 55 2.21 19.17 -10.43
C THR A 55 3.47 19.91 -10.01
N SER A 56 3.96 19.70 -8.78
CA SER A 56 5.22 20.24 -8.27
C SER A 56 5.78 19.35 -7.15
N GLY A 57 7.03 19.57 -6.78
CA GLY A 57 7.75 18.77 -5.79
C GLY A 57 8.49 17.59 -6.43
N SER A 58 9.13 16.77 -5.61
CA SER A 58 9.89 15.60 -6.05
C SER A 58 9.57 14.36 -5.22
N CYS A 59 9.66 13.20 -5.84
CA CYS A 59 9.47 11.92 -5.17
C CYS A 59 10.53 10.94 -5.65
N SER A 60 11.14 10.19 -4.73
CA SER A 60 12.07 9.13 -5.08
C SER A 60 11.79 7.85 -4.30
N VAL A 61 12.06 6.72 -4.94
CA VAL A 61 11.93 5.38 -4.35
C VAL A 61 13.23 4.61 -4.57
N CYS A 62 13.80 4.08 -3.50
CA CYS A 62 15.10 3.40 -3.51
C CYS A 62 16.22 4.22 -4.17
N GLY A 63 16.14 5.56 -4.08
CA GLY A 63 17.11 6.49 -4.66
C GLY A 63 16.84 6.87 -6.13
N HIS A 64 15.82 6.30 -6.79
CA HIS A 64 15.41 6.63 -8.16
C HIS A 64 14.27 7.65 -8.15
N ASP A 65 14.37 8.71 -8.95
CA ASP A 65 13.30 9.71 -9.10
C ASP A 65 12.14 9.14 -9.93
N VAL A 66 10.89 9.42 -9.50
CA VAL A 66 9.69 8.89 -10.15
C VAL A 66 9.43 9.45 -11.55
N LEU A 67 10.01 10.60 -11.90
CA LEU A 67 9.89 11.23 -13.22
C LEU A 67 11.06 10.88 -14.14
N GLU A 68 12.28 10.88 -13.60
CA GLU A 68 13.50 10.68 -14.38
C GLU A 68 13.77 9.19 -14.66
N ASP A 69 13.52 8.31 -13.69
CA ASP A 69 13.78 6.87 -13.84
C ASP A 69 12.60 5.98 -13.41
N PRO A 70 11.42 6.14 -14.04
CA PRO A 70 10.21 5.41 -13.64
C PRO A 70 10.32 3.88 -13.80
N ILE A 71 11.19 3.39 -14.68
CA ILE A 71 11.40 1.95 -14.87
C ILE A 71 12.16 1.35 -13.69
N ALA A 72 13.19 2.01 -13.19
CA ALA A 72 13.92 1.56 -12.00
C ALA A 72 13.02 1.62 -10.75
N VAL A 73 12.22 2.69 -10.61
CA VAL A 73 11.22 2.80 -9.55
C VAL A 73 10.25 1.62 -9.59
N LYS A 74 9.64 1.31 -10.75
CA LYS A 74 8.68 0.19 -10.90
C LYS A 74 9.29 -1.18 -10.63
N LYS A 75 10.59 -1.37 -10.88
CA LYS A 75 11.31 -2.60 -10.50
C LYS A 75 11.49 -2.74 -8.99
N CYS A 76 11.53 -1.63 -8.26
CA CYS A 76 11.67 -1.62 -6.79
C CYS A 76 10.32 -1.71 -6.06
N ILE A 77 9.21 -1.47 -6.73
CA ILE A 77 7.87 -1.37 -6.11
C ILE A 77 6.99 -2.55 -6.50
N GLY A 78 6.36 -3.18 -5.51
CA GLY A 78 5.14 -3.95 -5.69
C GLY A 78 3.93 -3.08 -5.38
N TYR A 79 2.97 -2.98 -6.30
CA TYR A 79 1.80 -2.14 -6.13
C TYR A 79 0.50 -2.93 -6.21
N LEU A 80 -0.31 -2.82 -5.17
CA LEU A 80 -1.69 -3.30 -5.15
C LEU A 80 -2.62 -2.10 -5.12
N PRO A 81 -3.29 -1.75 -6.23
CA PRO A 81 -4.31 -0.69 -6.23
C PRO A 81 -5.62 -1.15 -5.60
N GLU A 82 -6.40 -0.23 -5.07
CA GLU A 82 -7.73 -0.48 -4.48
C GLU A 82 -8.64 -1.31 -5.42
N ASN A 83 -8.74 -0.88 -6.69
CA ASN A 83 -9.41 -1.63 -7.75
C ASN A 83 -8.38 -2.47 -8.48
N ASN A 84 -8.20 -3.71 -8.02
CA ASN A 84 -7.22 -4.64 -8.57
C ASN A 84 -7.56 -5.01 -10.03
N PRO A 85 -6.82 -4.51 -11.06
CA PRO A 85 -7.16 -4.67 -12.47
C PRO A 85 -6.68 -6.02 -13.02
N LEU A 86 -7.25 -7.11 -12.54
CA LEU A 86 -6.91 -8.46 -12.98
C LEU A 86 -7.57 -8.81 -14.32
N TYR A 87 -6.87 -9.58 -15.16
CA TYR A 87 -7.45 -10.19 -16.36
C TYR A 87 -8.32 -11.39 -15.94
N THR A 88 -9.62 -11.14 -15.79
CA THR A 88 -10.56 -12.08 -15.17
C THR A 88 -10.74 -13.38 -15.94
N ASP A 89 -10.47 -13.42 -17.25
CA ASP A 89 -10.56 -14.62 -18.10
C ASP A 89 -9.34 -15.55 -17.98
N MET A 90 -8.23 -15.05 -17.42
CA MET A 90 -7.03 -15.86 -17.19
C MET A 90 -7.22 -16.80 -15.97
N TYR A 91 -6.54 -17.94 -16.01
CA TYR A 91 -6.35 -18.77 -14.82
C TYR A 91 -5.35 -18.12 -13.86
N VAL A 92 -5.50 -18.39 -12.54
CA VAL A 92 -4.61 -17.80 -11.52
C VAL A 92 -3.13 -18.06 -11.84
N ARG A 93 -2.77 -19.32 -12.08
CA ARG A 93 -1.39 -19.72 -12.40
C ARG A 93 -0.87 -19.06 -13.67
N GLU A 94 -1.69 -19.02 -14.71
CA GLU A 94 -1.37 -18.37 -15.99
C GLU A 94 -1.09 -16.87 -15.79
N SER A 95 -1.92 -16.20 -15.02
CA SER A 95 -1.77 -14.78 -14.70
C SER A 95 -0.47 -14.49 -13.95
N LEU A 96 -0.11 -15.34 -12.99
CA LEU A 96 1.17 -15.22 -12.27
C LEU A 96 2.37 -15.47 -13.19
N ASP A 97 2.32 -16.50 -14.05
CA ASP A 97 3.41 -16.75 -15.00
C ASP A 97 3.56 -15.63 -16.02
N TRP A 98 2.43 -15.05 -16.46
CA TRP A 98 2.44 -13.88 -17.33
C TRP A 98 3.16 -12.68 -16.68
N VAL A 99 2.81 -12.33 -15.43
CA VAL A 99 3.47 -11.23 -14.70
C VAL A 99 4.97 -11.52 -14.52
N ALA A 100 5.34 -12.74 -14.13
CA ALA A 100 6.74 -13.14 -14.01
C ALA A 100 7.51 -13.01 -15.33
N SER A 101 6.84 -13.26 -16.46
CA SER A 101 7.42 -13.09 -17.80
C SER A 101 7.69 -11.61 -18.15
N VAL A 102 6.80 -10.70 -17.74
CA VAL A 102 6.98 -9.24 -17.92
C VAL A 102 8.23 -8.75 -17.20
N TYR A 103 8.51 -9.29 -16.00
CA TYR A 103 9.75 -9.00 -15.26
C TYR A 103 10.97 -9.76 -15.77
N LYS A 104 10.84 -10.59 -16.83
CA LYS A 104 11.92 -11.39 -17.45
C LYS A 104 12.68 -12.27 -16.46
N MET A 105 11.95 -12.94 -15.57
CA MET A 105 12.53 -13.78 -14.52
C MET A 105 12.98 -15.13 -15.09
N ASP A 106 14.21 -15.55 -14.82
CA ASP A 106 14.75 -16.84 -15.32
C ASP A 106 14.11 -18.05 -14.64
N ASN A 107 13.75 -17.94 -13.36
CA ASN A 107 13.19 -19.00 -12.52
C ASN A 107 11.65 -18.91 -12.36
N ARG A 108 10.93 -18.50 -13.41
CA ARG A 108 9.48 -18.21 -13.38
C ARG A 108 8.65 -19.30 -12.69
N LYS A 109 8.85 -20.58 -13.10
CA LYS A 109 8.06 -21.68 -12.54
C LYS A 109 8.17 -21.78 -11.02
N GLN A 110 9.40 -21.75 -10.52
CA GLN A 110 9.67 -21.81 -9.08
C GLN A 110 9.07 -20.58 -8.36
N ARG A 111 9.14 -19.42 -9.00
CA ARG A 111 8.62 -18.18 -8.46
C ARG A 111 7.09 -18.20 -8.37
N VAL A 112 6.40 -18.70 -9.40
CA VAL A 112 4.94 -18.87 -9.41
C VAL A 112 4.51 -19.84 -8.31
N GLU A 113 5.19 -20.99 -8.14
CA GLU A 113 4.90 -21.93 -7.05
C GLU A 113 5.01 -21.26 -5.68
N ARG A 114 6.10 -20.55 -5.44
CA ARG A 114 6.30 -19.82 -4.18
C ARG A 114 5.21 -18.78 -3.94
N MET A 115 4.79 -18.02 -4.97
CA MET A 115 3.70 -17.05 -4.83
C MET A 115 2.37 -17.74 -4.49
N ILE A 116 2.05 -18.85 -5.14
CA ILE A 116 0.85 -19.63 -4.85
C ILE A 116 0.84 -20.11 -3.39
N GLU A 117 1.99 -20.58 -2.90
CA GLU A 117 2.15 -21.05 -1.52
C GLU A 117 1.95 -19.92 -0.50
N ILE A 118 2.76 -18.86 -0.58
CA ILE A 118 2.76 -17.79 0.43
C ILE A 118 1.48 -16.95 0.43
N THR A 119 0.76 -16.85 -0.70
CA THR A 119 -0.52 -16.15 -0.77
C THR A 119 -1.73 -17.06 -0.55
N GLY A 120 -1.52 -18.36 -0.27
CA GLY A 120 -2.59 -19.31 0.01
C GLY A 120 -3.51 -19.61 -1.17
N LEU A 121 -2.99 -19.53 -2.41
CA LEU A 121 -3.75 -19.77 -3.65
C LEU A 121 -3.77 -21.22 -4.11
N GLY A 122 -3.22 -22.16 -3.33
CA GLY A 122 -3.04 -23.56 -3.74
C GLY A 122 -4.29 -24.23 -4.29
N ARG A 123 -5.45 -24.09 -3.61
CA ARG A 123 -6.73 -24.66 -4.04
C ARG A 123 -7.37 -23.94 -5.23
N GLU A 124 -7.00 -22.68 -5.45
CA GLU A 124 -7.61 -21.78 -6.44
C GLU A 124 -6.78 -21.65 -7.73
N GLN A 125 -5.55 -22.17 -7.75
CA GLN A 125 -4.57 -21.92 -8.80
C GLN A 125 -5.00 -22.33 -10.22
N HIS A 126 -5.92 -23.30 -10.33
CA HIS A 126 -6.44 -23.81 -11.60
C HIS A 126 -7.80 -23.22 -11.98
N LYS A 127 -8.33 -22.29 -11.20
CA LYS A 127 -9.58 -21.59 -11.52
C LYS A 127 -9.32 -20.30 -12.30
N LYS A 128 -10.31 -19.89 -13.08
CA LYS A 128 -10.32 -18.55 -13.68
C LYS A 128 -10.48 -17.51 -12.58
N ILE A 129 -9.82 -16.37 -12.75
CA ILE A 129 -9.88 -15.26 -11.80
C ILE A 129 -11.32 -14.73 -11.64
N SER A 130 -12.14 -14.79 -12.70
CA SER A 130 -13.57 -14.44 -12.64
C SER A 130 -14.36 -15.27 -11.63
N ALA A 131 -13.98 -16.54 -11.41
CA ALA A 131 -14.64 -17.45 -10.50
C ALA A 131 -14.22 -17.31 -9.03
N LEU A 132 -13.25 -16.45 -8.73
CA LEU A 132 -12.73 -16.22 -7.38
C LEU A 132 -13.61 -15.26 -6.57
N SER A 133 -13.67 -15.49 -5.25
CA SER A 133 -14.18 -14.48 -4.31
C SER A 133 -13.31 -13.21 -4.32
N LYS A 134 -13.83 -12.12 -3.75
CA LYS A 134 -13.08 -10.86 -3.64
C LYS A 134 -11.74 -11.07 -2.89
N GLY A 135 -11.74 -11.83 -1.79
CA GLY A 135 -10.54 -12.11 -1.01
C GLY A 135 -9.49 -12.89 -1.79
N TYR A 136 -9.89 -13.88 -2.56
CA TYR A 136 -8.94 -14.60 -3.43
C TYR A 136 -8.41 -13.74 -4.56
N ARG A 137 -9.23 -12.86 -5.15
CA ARG A 137 -8.74 -11.87 -6.13
C ARG A 137 -7.74 -10.90 -5.50
N GLN A 138 -7.94 -10.51 -4.25
CA GLN A 138 -6.99 -9.68 -3.50
C GLN A 138 -5.65 -10.42 -3.30
N ARG A 139 -5.67 -11.72 -2.97
CA ARG A 139 -4.47 -12.56 -2.89
C ARG A 139 -3.73 -12.68 -4.21
N VAL A 140 -4.45 -12.80 -5.33
CA VAL A 140 -3.84 -12.78 -6.68
C VAL A 140 -3.14 -11.44 -6.92
N GLY A 141 -3.76 -10.32 -6.58
CA GLY A 141 -3.15 -8.99 -6.69
C GLY A 141 -1.90 -8.83 -5.82
N LEU A 142 -1.92 -9.33 -4.59
CA LEU A 142 -0.74 -9.38 -3.72
C LEU A 142 0.36 -10.26 -4.32
N ALA A 143 0.01 -11.44 -4.87
CA ALA A 143 0.97 -12.30 -5.55
C ALA A 143 1.62 -11.60 -6.75
N HIS A 144 0.85 -10.84 -7.56
CA HIS A 144 1.38 -10.01 -8.64
C HIS A 144 2.35 -8.94 -8.12
N ALA A 145 1.98 -8.25 -7.03
CA ALA A 145 2.81 -7.21 -6.44
C ALA A 145 4.13 -7.76 -5.87
N LEU A 146 4.15 -9.02 -5.43
CA LEU A 146 5.27 -9.66 -4.74
C LEU A 146 6.19 -10.47 -5.68
N ILE A 147 5.74 -10.82 -6.87
CA ILE A 147 6.40 -11.83 -7.70
C ILE A 147 7.85 -11.52 -8.03
N HIS A 148 8.20 -10.24 -8.15
CA HIS A 148 9.53 -9.75 -8.51
C HIS A 148 10.39 -9.33 -7.29
N GLU A 149 9.98 -9.71 -6.06
CA GLU A 149 10.70 -9.40 -4.80
C GLU A 149 10.96 -7.89 -4.60
N PRO A 150 9.92 -7.07 -4.58
CA PRO A 150 10.09 -5.63 -4.47
C PRO A 150 10.70 -5.23 -3.12
N LYS A 151 11.47 -4.15 -3.11
CA LYS A 151 12.00 -3.53 -1.88
C LYS A 151 10.95 -2.69 -1.15
N VAL A 152 9.94 -2.22 -1.87
CA VAL A 152 8.85 -1.39 -1.34
C VAL A 152 7.52 -1.96 -1.81
N LEU A 153 6.59 -2.15 -0.88
CA LEU A 153 5.20 -2.50 -1.15
C LEU A 153 4.31 -1.28 -0.93
N VAL A 154 3.53 -0.94 -1.93
CA VAL A 154 2.52 0.11 -1.87
C VAL A 154 1.16 -0.55 -2.00
N LEU A 155 0.33 -0.51 -0.95
CA LEU A 155 -0.92 -1.24 -0.86
C LEU A 155 -2.07 -0.25 -0.63
N ASP A 156 -2.95 -0.09 -1.63
CA ASP A 156 -4.08 0.84 -1.55
C ASP A 156 -5.34 0.08 -1.11
N GLU A 157 -5.78 0.31 0.13
CA GLU A 157 -6.93 -0.35 0.78
C GLU A 157 -6.87 -1.89 0.69
N PRO A 158 -5.77 -2.56 1.12
CA PRO A 158 -5.54 -3.97 0.85
C PRO A 158 -6.55 -4.93 1.49
N THR A 159 -7.28 -4.49 2.49
CA THR A 159 -8.22 -5.27 3.29
C THR A 159 -9.69 -4.92 3.03
N SER A 160 -9.94 -3.96 2.13
CA SER A 160 -11.30 -3.46 1.85
C SER A 160 -12.26 -4.55 1.36
N GLY A 161 -13.38 -4.72 2.11
CA GLY A 161 -14.46 -5.64 1.77
C GLY A 161 -14.09 -7.12 1.87
N LEU A 162 -13.16 -7.46 2.73
CA LEU A 162 -12.85 -8.81 3.15
C LEU A 162 -13.70 -9.22 4.36
N ASP A 163 -14.01 -10.50 4.48
CA ASP A 163 -14.58 -11.04 5.70
C ASP A 163 -13.54 -11.11 6.84
N PRO A 164 -13.96 -11.26 8.12
CA PRO A 164 -13.04 -11.21 9.26
C PRO A 164 -11.89 -12.23 9.19
N ASN A 165 -12.13 -13.44 8.67
CA ASN A 165 -11.10 -14.47 8.57
C ASN A 165 -10.08 -14.11 7.48
N GLN A 166 -10.54 -13.71 6.30
CA GLN A 166 -9.70 -13.26 5.20
C GLN A 166 -8.86 -12.03 5.60
N LEU A 167 -9.44 -11.12 6.38
CA LEU A 167 -8.76 -9.93 6.90
C LEU A 167 -7.57 -10.33 7.77
N LEU A 168 -7.73 -11.28 8.70
CA LEU A 168 -6.64 -11.75 9.55
C LEU A 168 -5.50 -12.38 8.73
N GLU A 169 -5.84 -13.19 7.74
CA GLU A 169 -4.86 -13.84 6.86
C GLU A 169 -4.08 -12.83 6.00
N ILE A 170 -4.76 -11.83 5.43
CA ILE A 170 -4.10 -10.78 4.64
C ILE A 170 -3.21 -9.90 5.53
N ARG A 171 -3.65 -9.56 6.75
CA ARG A 171 -2.81 -8.83 7.72
C ARG A 171 -1.54 -9.59 8.07
N GLN A 172 -1.65 -10.90 8.27
CA GLN A 172 -0.48 -11.74 8.56
C GLN A 172 0.46 -11.76 7.35
N LEU A 173 -0.06 -11.96 6.14
CA LEU A 173 0.72 -11.93 4.91
C LEU A 173 1.48 -10.59 4.74
N ILE A 174 0.83 -9.45 5.01
CA ILE A 174 1.48 -8.13 4.93
C ILE A 174 2.61 -8.01 5.96
N ARG A 175 2.42 -8.52 7.18
CA ARG A 175 3.49 -8.52 8.21
C ARG A 175 4.69 -9.39 7.80
N ASP A 176 4.42 -10.59 7.27
CA ASP A 176 5.48 -11.49 6.82
C ASP A 176 6.30 -10.85 5.67
N MET A 177 5.63 -10.12 4.78
CA MET A 177 6.30 -9.38 3.70
C MET A 177 7.14 -8.21 4.22
N ALA A 178 6.73 -7.60 5.31
CA ALA A 178 7.46 -6.47 5.91
C ALA A 178 8.81 -6.87 6.53
N GLU A 179 9.06 -8.15 6.77
CA GLU A 179 10.37 -8.64 7.20
C GLU A 179 11.47 -8.38 6.15
N THR A 180 11.09 -8.35 4.88
CA THR A 180 12.04 -8.19 3.75
C THR A 180 11.80 -6.93 2.92
N SER A 181 10.65 -6.26 3.10
CA SER A 181 10.25 -5.10 2.31
C SER A 181 9.79 -3.96 3.21
N THR A 182 9.89 -2.75 2.72
CA THR A 182 9.25 -1.56 3.32
C THR A 182 7.80 -1.52 2.86
N VAL A 183 6.85 -1.26 3.75
CA VAL A 183 5.42 -1.26 3.41
C VAL A 183 4.81 0.11 3.65
N LEU A 184 4.15 0.66 2.63
CA LEU A 184 3.23 1.80 2.72
C LEU A 184 1.84 1.30 2.38
N LEU A 185 0.94 1.29 3.35
CA LEU A 185 -0.45 0.92 3.11
C LEU A 185 -1.39 2.10 3.37
N SER A 186 -2.39 2.29 2.49
CA SER A 186 -3.48 3.22 2.75
C SER A 186 -4.64 2.49 3.40
N THR A 187 -5.32 3.17 4.29
CA THR A 187 -6.60 2.72 4.84
C THR A 187 -7.38 3.91 5.42
N HIS A 188 -8.68 3.74 5.56
CA HIS A 188 -9.56 4.62 6.33
C HIS A 188 -10.00 3.95 7.65
N ILE A 189 -9.50 2.73 7.94
CA ILE A 189 -9.85 1.92 9.09
C ILE A 189 -8.71 1.95 10.12
N MET A 190 -8.96 2.58 11.27
CA MET A 190 -7.95 2.80 12.30
C MET A 190 -7.45 1.51 12.94
N GLN A 191 -8.34 0.53 13.13
CA GLN A 191 -8.00 -0.79 13.66
C GLN A 191 -6.97 -1.54 12.78
N GLU A 192 -6.91 -1.24 11.48
CA GLU A 192 -5.89 -1.81 10.59
C GLU A 192 -4.53 -1.19 10.83
N VAL A 193 -4.49 0.14 10.97
CA VAL A 193 -3.27 0.85 11.32
C VAL A 193 -2.71 0.36 12.65
N GLU A 194 -3.56 0.25 13.68
CA GLU A 194 -3.16 -0.24 15.01
C GLU A 194 -2.66 -1.69 14.98
N ALA A 195 -3.25 -2.52 14.11
CA ALA A 195 -2.90 -3.93 14.00
C ALA A 195 -1.58 -4.17 13.26
N MET A 196 -1.21 -3.33 12.28
CA MET A 196 -0.09 -3.63 11.37
C MET A 196 1.04 -2.60 11.39
N CYS A 197 0.73 -1.32 11.68
CA CYS A 197 1.68 -0.24 11.47
C CYS A 197 2.40 0.17 12.75
N GLN A 198 3.67 0.53 12.63
CA GLN A 198 4.46 1.13 13.72
C GLN A 198 4.34 2.66 13.70
N ARG A 199 4.11 3.24 12.52
CA ARG A 199 4.02 4.67 12.26
C ARG A 199 2.81 4.96 11.37
N VAL A 200 2.17 6.08 11.58
CA VAL A 200 1.03 6.54 10.79
C VAL A 200 1.23 7.96 10.30
N ILE A 201 0.92 8.17 9.05
CA ILE A 201 0.80 9.48 8.42
C ILE A 201 -0.68 9.75 8.26
N ILE A 202 -1.19 10.79 8.94
CA ILE A 202 -2.59 11.21 8.82
C ILE A 202 -2.65 12.29 7.75
N ILE A 203 -3.47 12.06 6.72
CA ILE A 203 -3.69 13.00 5.62
C ILE A 203 -5.16 13.40 5.56
N ASP A 204 -5.42 14.70 5.41
CA ASP A 204 -6.75 15.25 5.16
C ASP A 204 -6.66 16.43 4.19
N ARG A 205 -7.61 16.49 3.25
CA ARG A 205 -7.71 17.55 2.23
C ARG A 205 -6.37 17.82 1.52
N GLY A 206 -5.64 16.75 1.20
CA GLY A 206 -4.36 16.81 0.51
C GLY A 206 -3.17 17.25 1.35
N ARG A 207 -3.30 17.43 2.66
CA ARG A 207 -2.24 17.87 3.57
C ARG A 207 -1.97 16.86 4.68
N ILE A 208 -0.70 16.69 5.04
CA ILE A 208 -0.34 15.89 6.22
C ILE A 208 -0.74 16.67 7.47
N LYS A 209 -1.52 16.04 8.32
CA LYS A 209 -1.95 16.55 9.63
C LYS A 209 -1.08 16.03 10.78
N ALA A 210 -0.60 14.79 10.66
CA ALA A 210 0.34 14.18 11.60
C ALA A 210 1.21 13.15 10.89
N ASP A 211 2.42 12.96 11.38
CA ASP A 211 3.37 11.94 10.95
C ASP A 211 4.19 11.54 12.18
N ASP A 212 3.85 10.41 12.82
CA ASP A 212 4.52 9.95 14.03
C ASP A 212 4.25 8.46 14.29
N THR A 213 4.97 7.88 15.25
CA THR A 213 4.68 6.54 15.75
C THR A 213 3.33 6.51 16.48
N LEU A 214 2.63 5.38 16.42
CA LEU A 214 1.37 5.20 17.14
C LEU A 214 1.51 5.50 18.65
N ALA A 215 2.63 5.08 19.24
CA ALA A 215 2.91 5.34 20.67
C ALA A 215 3.04 6.83 20.98
N ASN A 216 3.66 7.61 20.10
CA ASN A 216 3.79 9.05 20.28
C ASN A 216 2.46 9.77 20.11
N LEU A 217 1.69 9.40 19.10
CA LEU A 217 0.37 10.01 18.87
C LEU A 217 -0.55 9.77 20.09
N LYS A 218 -0.62 8.54 20.60
CA LYS A 218 -1.42 8.21 21.79
C LYS A 218 -0.98 8.98 23.03
N ARG A 219 0.31 9.31 23.17
CA ARG A 219 0.80 10.13 24.30
C ARG A 219 0.49 11.61 24.20
N ARG A 220 0.30 12.14 22.98
CA ARG A 220 0.00 13.56 22.75
C ARG A 220 -1.47 13.89 22.86
N ALA A 221 -2.35 12.88 22.89
CA ALA A 221 -3.78 13.11 23.08
C ALA A 221 -4.03 13.72 24.47
N PRO A 222 -4.81 14.82 24.59
CA PRO A 222 -5.13 15.42 25.85
C PRO A 222 -5.87 14.42 26.73
N HIS A 223 -5.39 14.24 27.96
CA HIS A 223 -5.97 13.36 28.96
C HIS A 223 -7.38 13.82 29.32
N GLN A 224 -8.40 13.24 28.74
CA GLN A 224 -9.74 13.19 29.29
C GLN A 224 -10.06 11.70 29.49
N ASP A 225 -10.02 11.27 30.77
CA ASP A 225 -10.27 9.92 31.28
C ASP A 225 -9.31 8.81 30.83
N ALA A 226 -8.75 8.09 31.83
CA ALA A 226 -7.63 7.14 31.72
C ALA A 226 -7.93 5.85 30.91
N HIS A 227 -8.99 5.79 30.10
CA HIS A 227 -9.39 4.59 29.37
C HIS A 227 -9.55 4.71 27.84
N THR A 228 -9.41 5.90 27.23
CA THR A 228 -9.76 6.09 25.82
C THR A 228 -8.88 7.09 25.04
N ASN A 229 -7.56 6.88 25.00
CA ASN A 229 -6.75 7.55 23.97
C ASN A 229 -6.72 6.66 22.72
N SER A 230 -7.86 6.50 22.04
CA SER A 230 -7.94 5.74 20.80
C SER A 230 -7.37 6.56 19.64
N LEU A 231 -6.77 5.90 18.66
CA LEU A 231 -6.35 6.54 17.40
C LEU A 231 -7.53 7.28 16.73
N GLU A 232 -8.75 6.83 16.99
CA GLU A 232 -10.01 7.39 16.49
C GLU A 232 -10.26 8.82 17.00
N GLU A 233 -10.06 9.09 18.28
CA GLU A 233 -10.19 10.44 18.85
C GLU A 233 -9.16 11.40 18.30
N ILE A 234 -7.89 10.95 18.20
CA ILE A 234 -6.81 11.74 17.61
C ILE A 234 -7.13 12.08 16.16
N PHE A 235 -7.60 11.11 15.40
CA PHE A 235 -7.97 11.30 14.01
C PHE A 235 -9.10 12.31 13.86
N HIS A 236 -10.17 12.21 14.66
CA HIS A 236 -11.28 13.17 14.66
C HIS A 236 -10.81 14.59 14.95
N GLN A 237 -9.95 14.80 15.96
CA GLN A 237 -9.40 16.12 16.28
C GLN A 237 -8.57 16.73 15.17
N LEU A 238 -7.85 15.91 14.40
CA LEU A 238 -6.95 16.38 13.34
C LEU A 238 -7.65 16.60 11.99
N THR A 239 -8.85 16.03 11.80
CA THR A 239 -9.58 16.06 10.52
C THR A 239 -10.88 16.86 10.55
N GLN A 240 -11.21 17.51 11.66
CA GLN A 240 -12.23 18.53 11.76
C GLN A 240 -11.64 19.88 11.27
#